data_e9b2715a6885859632560e0cb0943c93
#
_entry.id   e9b2715a6885859632560e0cb0943c93
#
_cell.length_a   1.000
_cell.length_b   1.000
_cell.length_c   1.000
_cell.angle_alpha   90.00
_cell.angle_beta   90.00
_cell.angle_gamma   90.00
#
_symmetry.space_group_name_H-M   'P 1'
#
loop_
_entity.id
_entity.type
_entity.pdbx_description
1 polymer ?
#
loop_
_entity_poly.entity_id
_entity_poly.type
_entity_poly.pdbx_seq_one_letter_code
_entity_poly.pdbx_strand_id
1 'polypeptide(L)'
;WSSDVCSSDLGAGPRHMAFHPNKQYAYCVNELNSSVDVWELKDPYGKIECVQTLDMMPADFADTRWAADIHITPDGRHLYACDRTASLITVFSVSEDGSVLTKEGFQPTETQPRGFNIDHSGKYLIAAGQKSHHIAVYKIAGEQGLLTENGRYAVGQGPMWVVVNAY
;
A
#
# COMPACT_ATOMS: atom_id res chain seq x y z
N TRP A 1 15.51 -4.25 -27.09
CA TRP A 1 14.73 -3.63 -26.02
C TRP A 1 13.41 -4.41 -25.96
N SER A 2 13.30 -5.36 -25.03
CA SER A 2 12.02 -5.99 -24.75
C SER A 2 11.22 -5.00 -23.90
N SER A 3 10.11 -4.50 -24.44
CA SER A 3 9.21 -3.53 -23.84
C SER A 3 8.18 -4.17 -22.90
N ASP A 4 8.38 -5.41 -22.47
CA ASP A 4 7.33 -6.24 -21.87
C ASP A 4 7.44 -6.43 -20.35
N VAL A 5 8.30 -5.68 -19.69
CA VAL A 5 8.41 -5.72 -18.23
C VAL A 5 8.06 -4.35 -17.69
N CYS A 6 6.93 -4.28 -17.04
CA CYS A 6 6.31 -3.10 -16.47
C CYS A 6 6.10 -1.99 -17.51
N SER A 7 4.98 -2.00 -18.15
CA SER A 7 4.46 -0.74 -18.62
C SER A 7 4.10 0.09 -17.38
N SER A 8 5.05 0.86 -16.86
CA SER A 8 4.68 2.11 -16.23
C SER A 8 4.04 2.90 -17.36
N ASP A 9 2.80 2.51 -17.66
CA ASP A 9 1.97 3.22 -18.59
C ASP A 9 2.03 4.68 -18.17
N LEU A 10 2.42 5.57 -19.07
CA LEU A 10 2.49 7.02 -18.76
C LEU A 10 1.17 7.54 -18.17
N GLY A 11 0.09 6.77 -18.28
CA GLY A 11 -1.21 6.98 -17.68
C GLY A 11 -1.45 6.37 -16.29
N ALA A 12 -0.54 5.56 -15.74
CA ALA A 12 -0.74 4.90 -14.43
C ALA A 12 -0.76 5.89 -13.25
N GLY A 13 -0.04 7.00 -13.34
CA GLY A 13 0.02 8.03 -12.32
C GLY A 13 0.75 7.57 -11.04
N PRO A 14 2.08 7.31 -11.09
CA PRO A 14 2.85 6.93 -9.91
C PRO A 14 2.73 8.01 -8.83
N ARG A 15 2.48 7.60 -7.59
CA ARG A 15 2.15 8.54 -6.51
C ARG A 15 3.07 8.43 -5.31
N HIS A 16 2.98 7.36 -4.55
CA HIS A 16 3.79 7.12 -3.35
C HIS A 16 4.61 5.85 -3.49
N MET A 17 5.73 5.81 -2.76
CA MET A 17 6.64 4.66 -2.75
C MET A 17 6.94 4.23 -1.32
N ALA A 18 7.07 2.91 -1.12
CA ALA A 18 7.61 2.28 0.07
C ALA A 18 8.89 1.53 -0.30
N PHE A 19 9.91 1.60 0.55
CA PHE A 19 11.18 0.92 0.31
C PHE A 19 11.30 -0.31 1.20
N HIS A 20 11.69 -1.43 0.62
CA HIS A 20 11.96 -2.63 1.39
C HIS A 20 13.14 -2.41 2.35
N PRO A 21 13.12 -2.94 3.60
CA PRO A 21 14.19 -2.74 4.57
C PRO A 21 15.59 -3.20 4.10
N ASN A 22 15.66 -4.18 3.17
CA ASN A 22 16.92 -4.63 2.57
C ASN A 22 17.53 -3.61 1.60
N LYS A 23 16.79 -2.53 1.24
CA LYS A 23 17.21 -1.46 0.32
C LYS A 23 17.50 -1.91 -1.12
N GLN A 24 17.00 -3.09 -1.52
CA GLN A 24 17.17 -3.62 -2.88
C GLN A 24 15.89 -3.44 -3.72
N TYR A 25 14.74 -3.25 -3.08
CA TYR A 25 13.46 -3.11 -3.75
C TYR A 25 12.68 -1.90 -3.24
N ALA A 26 11.86 -1.35 -4.12
CA ALA A 26 10.88 -0.31 -3.82
C ALA A 26 9.54 -0.67 -4.46
N TYR A 27 8.45 -0.24 -3.84
CA TYR A 27 7.10 -0.50 -4.29
C TYR A 27 6.40 0.82 -4.55
N CYS A 28 5.84 1.00 -5.74
CA CYS A 28 5.17 2.22 -6.16
C CYS A 28 3.67 1.97 -6.34
N VAL A 29 2.83 2.73 -5.66
CA VAL A 29 1.39 2.72 -5.94
C VAL A 29 1.06 3.73 -7.03
N ASN A 30 0.28 3.30 -8.02
CA ASN A 30 -0.16 4.10 -9.14
C ASN A 30 -1.60 4.59 -8.91
N GLU A 31 -1.78 5.92 -8.87
CA GLU A 31 -3.05 6.56 -8.48
C GLU A 31 -4.19 6.27 -9.47
N LEU A 32 -3.94 6.30 -10.76
CA LEU A 32 -4.98 6.37 -11.78
C LEU A 32 -5.47 4.98 -12.26
N ASN A 33 -4.66 3.94 -12.11
CA ASN A 33 -5.05 2.58 -12.48
C ASN A 33 -5.08 1.61 -11.29
N SER A 34 -4.75 2.07 -10.08
CA SER A 34 -4.69 1.28 -8.83
C SER A 34 -3.87 0.00 -9.00
N SER A 35 -2.68 0.15 -9.58
CA SER A 35 -1.66 -0.90 -9.61
C SER A 35 -0.55 -0.62 -8.61
N VAL A 36 0.20 -1.68 -8.28
CA VAL A 36 1.45 -1.61 -7.52
C VAL A 36 2.57 -2.19 -8.37
N ASP A 37 3.63 -1.40 -8.55
CA ASP A 37 4.85 -1.80 -9.24
C ASP A 37 5.93 -2.17 -8.24
N VAL A 38 6.67 -3.26 -8.50
CA VAL A 38 7.88 -3.66 -7.78
C VAL A 38 9.09 -3.24 -8.60
N TRP A 39 9.95 -2.43 -8.01
CA TRP A 39 11.15 -1.90 -8.62
C TRP A 39 12.40 -2.46 -7.96
N GLU A 40 13.27 -3.10 -8.73
CA GLU A 40 14.60 -3.50 -8.28
C GLU A 40 15.58 -2.32 -8.40
N LEU A 41 16.34 -2.05 -7.33
CA LEU A 41 17.37 -1.02 -7.28
C LEU A 41 18.71 -1.66 -7.68
N LYS A 42 19.07 -1.61 -8.96
CA LYS A 42 20.18 -2.37 -9.56
C LYS A 42 21.57 -1.91 -9.13
N ASP A 43 21.72 -0.62 -8.85
CA ASP A 43 23.02 -0.07 -8.52
C ASP A 43 22.92 1.23 -7.70
N PRO A 44 24.01 1.68 -7.05
CA PRO A 44 24.02 2.90 -6.25
C PRO A 44 23.87 4.20 -7.06
N TYR A 45 23.90 4.13 -8.39
CA TYR A 45 23.77 5.28 -9.28
C TYR A 45 22.33 5.53 -9.76
N GLY A 46 21.37 4.77 -9.19
CA GLY A 46 19.94 4.98 -9.42
C GLY A 46 19.36 4.24 -10.63
N LYS A 47 20.05 3.25 -11.16
CA LYS A 47 19.45 2.36 -12.16
C LYS A 47 18.40 1.50 -11.48
N ILE A 48 17.16 1.61 -11.94
CA ILE A 48 16.02 0.84 -11.45
C ILE A 48 15.41 0.03 -12.59
N GLU A 49 14.84 -1.11 -12.24
CA GLU A 49 14.11 -1.97 -13.17
C GLU A 49 12.80 -2.41 -12.53
N CYS A 50 11.68 -2.25 -13.25
CA CYS A 50 10.42 -2.79 -12.79
C CYS A 50 10.38 -4.29 -13.06
N VAL A 51 10.18 -5.08 -12.02
CA VAL A 51 10.21 -6.55 -12.09
C VAL A 51 8.82 -7.18 -11.96
N GLN A 52 7.84 -6.45 -11.43
CA GLN A 52 6.46 -6.92 -11.30
C GLN A 52 5.49 -5.73 -11.29
N THR A 53 4.30 -5.93 -11.88
CA THR A 53 3.13 -5.04 -11.74
C THR A 53 1.92 -5.88 -11.35
N LEU A 54 1.18 -5.44 -10.33
CA LEU A 54 -0.05 -6.10 -9.86
C LEU A 54 -1.22 -5.11 -9.85
N ASP A 55 -2.37 -5.58 -10.31
CA ASP A 55 -3.64 -4.91 -10.02
C ASP A 55 -3.99 -5.10 -8.54
N MET A 56 -4.11 -4.01 -7.80
CA MET A 56 -4.45 -4.06 -6.38
C MET A 56 -5.96 -4.19 -6.12
N MET A 57 -6.81 -4.07 -7.14
CA MET A 57 -8.26 -4.08 -6.96
C MET A 57 -8.86 -5.48 -7.01
N PRO A 58 -10.10 -5.68 -6.45
CA PRO A 58 -10.91 -6.86 -6.73
C PRO A 58 -11.17 -7.02 -8.22
N ALA A 59 -11.26 -8.27 -8.70
CA ALA A 59 -11.41 -8.56 -10.13
C ALA A 59 -12.71 -8.01 -10.74
N ASP A 60 -13.74 -7.83 -9.93
CA ASP A 60 -15.06 -7.32 -10.31
C ASP A 60 -15.23 -5.81 -10.06
N PHE A 61 -14.16 -5.11 -9.63
CA PHE A 61 -14.23 -3.67 -9.38
C PHE A 61 -14.31 -2.88 -10.69
N ALA A 62 -15.45 -2.23 -10.92
CA ALA A 62 -15.76 -1.51 -12.16
C ALA A 62 -15.79 0.01 -12.04
N ASP A 63 -15.68 0.54 -10.82
CA ASP A 63 -15.69 1.99 -10.58
C ASP A 63 -14.34 2.66 -10.92
N THR A 64 -14.33 3.99 -10.85
CA THR A 64 -13.11 4.78 -11.08
C THR A 64 -12.04 4.41 -10.05
N ARG A 65 -10.89 4.03 -10.53
CA ARG A 65 -9.71 3.70 -9.71
C ARG A 65 -9.07 4.98 -9.18
N TRP A 66 -8.72 5.00 -7.91
CA TRP A 66 -8.15 6.17 -7.27
C TRP A 66 -7.26 5.81 -6.06
N ALA A 67 -6.19 5.08 -6.30
CA ALA A 67 -5.28 4.68 -5.24
C ALA A 67 -4.61 5.89 -4.55
N ALA A 68 -4.15 5.70 -3.32
CA ALA A 68 -3.63 6.81 -2.54
C ALA A 68 -2.28 6.52 -1.89
N ASP A 69 -2.21 5.60 -0.96
CA ASP A 69 -1.05 5.44 -0.09
C ASP A 69 -0.55 4.01 -0.06
N ILE A 70 0.72 3.84 0.31
CA ILE A 70 1.41 2.55 0.34
C ILE A 70 2.43 2.53 1.47
N HIS A 71 2.41 1.49 2.30
CA HIS A 71 3.37 1.27 3.38
C HIS A 71 3.74 -0.21 3.49
N ILE A 72 4.99 -0.46 3.91
CA ILE A 72 5.51 -1.79 4.22
C ILE A 72 5.77 -1.91 5.72
N THR A 73 5.60 -3.12 6.27
CA THR A 73 5.96 -3.39 7.67
C THR A 73 7.46 -3.24 7.90
N PRO A 74 7.90 -2.88 9.12
CA PRO A 74 9.33 -2.72 9.44
C PRO A 74 10.18 -3.97 9.20
N ASP A 75 9.57 -5.15 9.28
CA ASP A 75 10.23 -6.43 8.99
C ASP A 75 10.27 -6.80 7.49
N GLY A 76 9.62 -5.99 6.63
CA GLY A 76 9.59 -6.20 5.19
C GLY A 76 8.63 -7.27 4.69
N ARG A 77 7.84 -7.91 5.57
CA ARG A 77 7.04 -9.09 5.21
C ARG A 77 5.68 -8.79 4.61
N HIS A 78 5.11 -7.62 4.87
CA HIS A 78 3.77 -7.26 4.42
C HIS A 78 3.71 -5.84 3.88
N LEU A 79 3.03 -5.68 2.76
CA LEU A 79 2.81 -4.39 2.10
C LEU A 79 1.30 -4.12 2.04
N TYR A 80 0.93 -2.87 2.23
CA TYR A 80 -0.45 -2.41 2.18
C TYR A 80 -0.57 -1.23 1.24
N ALA A 81 -1.65 -1.19 0.46
CA ALA A 81 -1.98 -0.05 -0.39
C ALA A 81 -3.49 0.23 -0.32
N CYS A 82 -3.89 1.50 -0.33
CA CYS A 82 -5.30 1.87 -0.23
C CYS A 82 -5.84 2.52 -1.51
N ASP A 83 -7.13 2.29 -1.77
CA ASP A 83 -7.91 2.94 -2.82
C ASP A 83 -9.04 3.77 -2.21
N ARG A 84 -9.14 5.04 -2.67
CA ARG A 84 -10.11 6.02 -2.12
C ARG A 84 -11.54 5.77 -2.57
N THR A 85 -11.73 5.33 -3.81
CA THR A 85 -13.06 5.06 -4.37
C THR A 85 -13.67 3.82 -3.74
N ALA A 86 -12.91 2.74 -3.72
CA ALA A 86 -13.34 1.47 -3.12
C ALA A 86 -13.39 1.51 -1.59
N SER A 87 -12.74 2.49 -0.95
CA SER A 87 -12.61 2.56 0.51
C SER A 87 -12.05 1.26 1.10
N LEU A 88 -10.96 0.78 0.53
CA LEU A 88 -10.33 -0.46 0.95
C LEU A 88 -8.80 -0.35 1.04
N ILE A 89 -8.23 -1.27 1.80
CA ILE A 89 -6.80 -1.54 1.88
C ILE A 89 -6.56 -2.92 1.28
N THR A 90 -5.68 -3.00 0.30
CA THR A 90 -5.21 -4.27 -0.27
C THR A 90 -4.00 -4.75 0.51
N VAL A 91 -4.00 -6.02 0.85
CA VAL A 91 -2.96 -6.70 1.64
C VAL A 91 -2.10 -7.53 0.72
N PHE A 92 -0.79 -7.38 0.83
CA PHE A 92 0.18 -8.20 0.10
C PHE A 92 1.18 -8.82 1.08
N SER A 93 1.50 -10.09 0.86
CA SER A 93 2.72 -10.68 1.39
C SER A 93 3.90 -10.35 0.46
N VAL A 94 5.08 -10.24 1.04
CA VAL A 94 6.34 -9.92 0.36
C VAL A 94 7.25 -11.12 0.48
N SER A 95 7.89 -11.54 -0.63
CA SER A 95 8.89 -12.60 -0.59
C SER A 95 10.09 -12.21 0.30
N GLU A 96 10.82 -13.19 0.81
CA GLU A 96 11.93 -12.97 1.74
C GLU A 96 13.00 -12.01 1.18
N ASP A 97 13.24 -12.09 -0.12
CA ASP A 97 14.18 -11.21 -0.82
C ASP A 97 13.59 -9.83 -1.20
N GLY A 98 12.27 -9.66 -1.10
CA GLY A 98 11.55 -8.42 -1.45
C GLY A 98 11.14 -8.30 -2.92
N SER A 99 11.46 -9.29 -3.76
CA SER A 99 11.29 -9.21 -5.23
C SER A 99 9.85 -9.47 -5.71
N VAL A 100 9.05 -10.19 -4.93
CA VAL A 100 7.72 -10.64 -5.33
C VAL A 100 6.66 -10.24 -4.30
N LEU A 101 5.57 -9.66 -4.79
CA LEU A 101 4.34 -9.45 -4.05
C LEU A 101 3.30 -10.50 -4.40
N THR A 102 2.61 -11.01 -3.39
CA THR A 102 1.41 -11.84 -3.55
C THR A 102 0.23 -11.15 -2.89
N LYS A 103 -0.87 -10.97 -3.63
CA LYS A 103 -2.09 -10.36 -3.10
C LYS A 103 -2.82 -11.37 -2.23
N GLU A 104 -2.98 -11.05 -0.93
CA GLU A 104 -3.57 -11.94 0.07
C GLU A 104 -5.05 -11.65 0.33
N GLY A 105 -5.46 -10.39 0.18
CA GLY A 105 -6.85 -10.03 0.43
C GLY A 105 -7.11 -8.54 0.47
N PHE A 106 -8.32 -8.21 0.93
CA PHE A 106 -8.83 -6.85 1.00
C PHE A 106 -9.44 -6.58 2.38
N GLN A 107 -9.18 -5.40 2.92
CA GLN A 107 -9.80 -4.91 4.14
C GLN A 107 -10.63 -3.66 3.81
N PRO A 108 -11.98 -3.73 3.85
CA PRO A 108 -12.81 -2.53 3.87
C PRO A 108 -12.41 -1.62 5.03
N THR A 109 -12.32 -0.33 4.76
CA THR A 109 -11.85 0.65 5.75
C THR A 109 -12.70 1.93 5.75
N GLU A 110 -12.20 2.99 6.33
CA GLU A 110 -12.85 4.28 6.42
C GLU A 110 -13.13 4.90 5.04
N THR A 111 -14.19 5.71 4.94
CA THR A 111 -14.58 6.29 3.65
C THR A 111 -13.53 7.25 3.10
N GLN A 112 -13.07 6.97 1.89
CA GLN A 112 -12.05 7.70 1.16
C GLN A 112 -10.73 7.77 1.94
N PRO A 113 -10.05 6.60 2.14
CA PRO A 113 -8.78 6.54 2.86
C PRO A 113 -7.69 7.18 1.98
N ARG A 114 -7.21 8.35 2.39
CA ARG A 114 -6.17 9.06 1.65
C ARG A 114 -4.78 8.79 2.21
N GLY A 115 -4.68 8.52 3.48
CA GLY A 115 -3.44 8.19 4.17
C GLY A 115 -3.67 7.17 5.27
N PHE A 116 -2.70 6.32 5.48
CA PHE A 116 -2.60 5.41 6.60
C PHE A 116 -1.14 5.28 7.03
N ASN A 117 -0.87 4.64 8.14
CA ASN A 117 0.50 4.33 8.55
C ASN A 117 0.53 3.05 9.37
N ILE A 118 1.72 2.45 9.47
CA ILE A 118 2.00 1.28 10.28
C ILE A 118 2.83 1.72 11.48
N ASP A 119 2.54 1.20 12.65
CA ASP A 119 3.31 1.50 13.85
C ASP A 119 4.73 0.88 13.78
N HIS A 120 5.66 1.43 14.54
CA HIS A 120 7.05 0.98 14.52
C HIS A 120 7.27 -0.48 14.94
N SER A 121 6.29 -1.08 15.65
CA SER A 121 6.35 -2.51 15.98
C SER A 121 5.88 -3.41 14.84
N GLY A 122 5.28 -2.86 13.79
CA GLY A 122 4.67 -3.61 12.68
C GLY A 122 3.41 -4.39 13.07
N LYS A 123 2.80 -4.07 14.23
CA LYS A 123 1.64 -4.81 14.76
C LYS A 123 0.31 -4.14 14.48
N TYR A 124 0.31 -2.84 14.22
CA TYR A 124 -0.89 -2.06 14.00
C TYR A 124 -0.80 -1.18 12.75
N LEU A 125 -1.91 -1.08 12.04
CA LEU A 125 -2.12 -0.16 10.95
C LEU A 125 -3.24 0.81 11.33
N ILE A 126 -3.03 2.11 11.09
CA ILE A 126 -3.99 3.17 11.36
C ILE A 126 -4.38 3.83 10.05
N ALA A 127 -5.65 3.77 9.66
CA ALA A 127 -6.17 4.38 8.43
C ALA A 127 -7.08 5.57 8.74
N ALA A 128 -6.93 6.65 7.98
CA ALA A 128 -7.72 7.86 8.13
C ALA A 128 -8.70 8.02 6.97
N GLY A 129 -9.99 8.14 7.28
CA GLY A 129 -11.05 8.36 6.29
C GLY A 129 -11.39 9.82 6.12
N GLN A 130 -11.02 10.39 4.97
CA GLN A 130 -11.22 11.81 4.68
C GLN A 130 -12.69 12.21 4.75
N LYS A 131 -13.60 11.34 4.30
CA LYS A 131 -15.05 11.64 4.30
C LYS A 131 -15.80 11.09 5.51
N SER A 132 -15.29 10.06 6.15
CA SER A 132 -15.91 9.51 7.37
C SER A 132 -15.53 10.28 8.64
N HIS A 133 -14.47 11.10 8.59
CA HIS A 133 -14.00 11.88 9.76
C HIS A 133 -13.60 10.99 10.94
N HIS A 134 -13.14 9.76 10.64
CA HIS A 134 -12.72 8.77 11.60
C HIS A 134 -11.35 8.22 11.23
N ILE A 135 -10.71 7.63 12.23
CA ILE A 135 -9.60 6.71 12.02
C ILE A 135 -10.04 5.30 12.44
N ALA A 136 -9.59 4.31 11.70
CA ALA A 136 -9.70 2.90 12.07
C ALA A 136 -8.31 2.36 12.40
N VAL A 137 -8.23 1.59 13.49
CA VAL A 137 -7.02 0.90 13.91
C VAL A 137 -7.20 -0.58 13.66
N TYR A 138 -6.26 -1.18 12.96
CA TYR A 138 -6.25 -2.59 12.65
C TYR A 138 -5.05 -3.26 13.28
N LYS A 139 -5.24 -4.48 13.80
CA LYS A 139 -4.17 -5.38 14.16
C LYS A 139 -3.72 -6.15 12.92
N ILE A 140 -2.42 -6.15 12.67
CA ILE A 140 -1.77 -6.99 11.65
C ILE A 140 -1.55 -8.37 12.25
N ALA A 141 -2.05 -9.43 11.62
CA ALA A 141 -2.01 -10.77 12.16
C ALA A 141 -1.78 -11.87 11.11
N GLY A 142 -1.17 -12.96 11.57
CA GLY A 142 -0.91 -14.14 10.75
C GLY A 142 0.25 -13.97 9.76
N GLU A 143 0.56 -15.06 9.06
CA GLU A 143 1.64 -15.10 8.07
C GLU A 143 1.32 -14.30 6.81
N GLN A 144 0.04 -14.07 6.53
CA GLN A 144 -0.45 -13.31 5.39
C GLN A 144 -0.60 -11.81 5.68
N GLY A 145 -0.41 -11.36 6.92
CA GLY A 145 -0.54 -9.95 7.31
C GLY A 145 -1.98 -9.42 7.25
N LEU A 146 -2.99 -10.29 7.35
CA LEU A 146 -4.38 -9.87 7.28
C LEU A 146 -4.73 -8.91 8.42
N LEU A 147 -5.63 -7.97 8.12
CA LEU A 147 -6.04 -6.92 9.04
C LEU A 147 -7.29 -7.36 9.82
N THR A 148 -7.29 -7.08 11.13
CA THR A 148 -8.47 -7.23 11.98
C THR A 148 -8.74 -5.91 12.68
N GLU A 149 -9.96 -5.37 12.54
CA GLU A 149 -10.34 -4.11 13.19
C GLU A 149 -10.19 -4.23 14.72
N ASN A 150 -9.43 -3.32 15.30
CA ASN A 150 -9.18 -3.24 16.74
C ASN A 150 -9.95 -2.08 17.39
N GLY A 151 -10.32 -1.07 16.60
CA GLY A 151 -11.12 0.06 17.07
C GLY A 151 -11.25 1.15 16.04
N ARG A 152 -12.27 1.99 16.22
CA ARG A 152 -12.60 3.13 15.37
C ARG A 152 -12.83 4.35 16.23
N TYR A 153 -12.29 5.52 15.82
CA TYR A 153 -12.31 6.73 16.62
C TYR A 153 -12.67 7.94 15.77
N ALA A 154 -13.59 8.78 16.26
CA ALA A 154 -13.90 10.06 15.63
C ALA A 154 -12.71 11.03 15.80
N VAL A 155 -12.41 11.75 14.73
CA VAL A 155 -11.34 12.77 14.71
C VAL A 155 -11.87 14.07 14.06
N GLY A 156 -10.99 15.04 13.86
CA GLY A 156 -11.34 16.28 13.15
C GLY A 156 -11.81 16.03 11.72
N GLN A 157 -12.45 17.02 11.12
CA GLN A 157 -12.98 16.91 9.75
C GLN A 157 -11.87 16.74 8.71
N GLY A 158 -12.07 15.79 7.79
CA GLY A 158 -11.20 15.57 6.64
C GLY A 158 -9.78 15.12 6.96
N PRO A 159 -9.54 14.14 7.86
CA PRO A 159 -8.19 13.66 8.13
C PRO A 159 -7.58 13.06 6.86
N MET A 160 -6.35 13.48 6.53
CA MET A 160 -5.69 13.10 5.26
C MET A 160 -4.34 12.44 5.46
N TRP A 161 -3.78 12.52 6.67
CA TRP A 161 -2.43 12.06 6.94
C TRP A 161 -2.35 11.42 8.33
N VAL A 162 -1.59 10.34 8.42
CA VAL A 162 -1.31 9.63 9.68
C VAL A 162 0.19 9.58 9.88
N VAL A 163 0.66 10.06 11.02
CA VAL A 163 2.07 9.95 11.44
C VAL A 163 2.10 9.20 12.76
N VAL A 164 2.93 8.18 12.83
CA VAL A 164 3.21 7.43 14.06
C VAL A 164 4.64 7.73 14.49
N ASN A 165 4.81 8.30 15.68
CA ASN A 165 6.12 8.59 16.25
C ASN A 165 6.49 7.55 17.30
N ALA A 166 7.77 7.14 17.33
CA ALA A 166 8.33 6.41 18.46
C ALA A 166 8.60 7.39 19.62
N TYR A 167 8.22 6.98 20.83
CA TYR A 167 8.57 7.68 22.08
C TYR A 167 9.59 6.85 22.84
#